data_096424b6fba79f308a85efcb81ba5b0c
#
_entry.id   096424b6fba79f308a85efcb81ba5b0c
#
_cell.length_a   1.000
_cell.length_b   1.000
_cell.length_c   1.000
_cell.angle_alpha   90.00
_cell.angle_beta   90.00
_cell.angle_gamma   90.00
#
_symmetry.space_group_name_H-M   'P 1'
#
loop_
_entity.id
_entity.type
_entity.pdbx_description
1 polymer ?
#
loop_
_entity_poly.entity_id
_entity_poly.type
_entity_poly.pdbx_seq_one_letter_code
_entity_poly.pdbx_strand_id
1 'polypeptide(L)'
;MKIELLEISGMVSALKALRLPYNKEPMSEIDHTLFARGGVFSQLNRIDFDLEGKDIALMQKLIISGDEHAKPLRGILAYLDITAPIDWWVEAETYEAGHQRLFSASTMNTEGRGLKGHFLREELNKISFGREVRKIDYFSYQTLRRIVRQRYNHRKAEWHFFIDAVRKLPYAKELILVGLEDEMRIHDEWMEEYSAGKI
;
A
#
# COMPACT_ATOMS: atom_id res chain seq x y z
N MET A 1 8.57 10.56 7.59
CA MET A 1 7.46 9.92 6.83
C MET A 1 6.35 9.50 7.78
N LYS A 2 5.07 9.72 7.40
CA LYS A 2 3.89 9.26 8.14
C LYS A 2 2.98 8.53 7.17
N ILE A 3 2.42 7.38 7.59
CA ILE A 3 1.53 6.55 6.76
C ILE A 3 0.35 6.12 7.63
N GLU A 4 -0.86 6.28 7.11
CA GLU A 4 -2.09 5.88 7.76
C GLU A 4 -2.95 5.07 6.78
N LEU A 5 -3.43 3.90 7.22
CA LEU A 5 -4.38 3.12 6.45
C LEU A 5 -5.77 3.76 6.60
N LEU A 6 -6.39 4.13 5.48
CA LEU A 6 -7.75 4.66 5.46
C LEU A 6 -8.79 3.56 5.23
N GLU A 7 -8.53 2.67 4.25
CA GLU A 7 -9.49 1.66 3.82
C GLU A 7 -8.78 0.50 3.12
N ILE A 8 -9.36 -0.71 3.23
CA ILE A 8 -9.08 -1.83 2.33
C ILE A 8 -10.36 -2.14 1.57
N SER A 9 -10.29 -2.24 0.25
CA SER A 9 -11.43 -2.62 -0.59
C SER A 9 -11.11 -3.82 -1.49
N GLY A 10 -12.17 -4.43 -2.05
CA GLY A 10 -12.05 -5.47 -3.07
C GLY A 10 -11.76 -6.89 -2.57
N MET A 11 -11.66 -7.13 -1.27
CA MET A 11 -11.37 -8.48 -0.72
C MET A 11 -12.43 -9.51 -1.14
N VAL A 12 -13.71 -9.18 -1.02
CA VAL A 12 -14.82 -10.05 -1.44
C VAL A 12 -14.73 -10.40 -2.92
N SER A 13 -14.49 -9.38 -3.76
CA SER A 13 -14.38 -9.57 -5.20
C SER A 13 -13.18 -10.44 -5.57
N ALA A 14 -12.06 -10.27 -4.86
CA ALA A 14 -10.86 -11.08 -5.04
C ALA A 14 -11.09 -12.54 -4.68
N LEU A 15 -11.81 -12.83 -3.57
CA LEU A 15 -12.16 -14.20 -3.17
C LEU A 15 -13.10 -14.86 -4.18
N LYS A 16 -14.11 -14.13 -4.67
CA LYS A 16 -15.00 -14.66 -5.73
C LYS A 16 -14.21 -14.95 -7.00
N ALA A 17 -13.36 -14.03 -7.42
CA ALA A 17 -12.50 -14.21 -8.59
C ALA A 17 -11.53 -15.40 -8.43
N LEU A 18 -11.02 -15.65 -7.22
CA LEU A 18 -10.14 -16.78 -6.89
C LEU A 18 -10.81 -18.13 -7.17
N ARG A 19 -12.09 -18.27 -6.84
CA ARG A 19 -12.86 -19.53 -6.97
C ARG A 19 -13.55 -19.69 -8.32
N LEU A 20 -13.70 -18.63 -9.07
CA LEU A 20 -14.42 -18.62 -10.35
C LEU A 20 -13.90 -19.67 -11.36
N PRO A 21 -12.58 -19.89 -11.54
CA PRO A 21 -12.09 -20.91 -12.46
C PRO A 21 -12.54 -22.35 -12.11
N TYR A 22 -12.93 -22.57 -10.87
CA TYR A 22 -13.44 -23.89 -10.38
C TYR A 22 -14.97 -23.92 -10.35
N ASN A 23 -15.64 -22.86 -10.78
CA ASN A 23 -17.11 -22.69 -10.67
C ASN A 23 -17.61 -22.93 -9.23
N LYS A 24 -16.94 -22.37 -8.24
CA LYS A 24 -17.22 -22.53 -6.81
C LYS A 24 -17.30 -21.17 -6.12
N GLU A 25 -18.12 -21.11 -5.06
CA GLU A 25 -18.12 -19.95 -4.15
C GLU A 25 -16.92 -19.98 -3.20
N PRO A 26 -16.51 -18.81 -2.66
CA PRO A 26 -15.53 -18.75 -1.58
C PRO A 26 -16.00 -19.58 -0.38
N MET A 27 -15.04 -20.15 0.35
CA MET A 27 -15.30 -20.87 1.60
C MET A 27 -15.24 -19.92 2.81
N SER A 28 -14.63 -18.76 2.63
CA SER A 28 -14.55 -17.70 3.65
C SER A 28 -15.94 -17.11 3.91
N GLU A 29 -16.29 -16.96 5.17
CA GLU A 29 -17.50 -16.25 5.55
C GLU A 29 -17.35 -14.77 5.21
N ILE A 30 -18.28 -14.27 4.40
CA ILE A 30 -18.33 -12.88 3.97
C ILE A 30 -19.58 -12.28 4.58
N ASP A 31 -19.42 -11.44 5.59
CA ASP A 31 -20.55 -10.72 6.15
C ASP A 31 -21.00 -9.61 5.18
N HIS A 32 -21.99 -9.95 4.35
CA HIS A 32 -22.61 -9.00 3.41
C HIS A 32 -23.44 -7.93 4.13
N THR A 33 -23.74 -8.07 5.43
CA THR A 33 -24.57 -7.13 6.17
C THR A 33 -23.82 -5.82 6.47
N LEU A 34 -22.48 -5.86 6.53
CA LEU A 34 -21.65 -4.67 6.73
C LEU A 34 -21.75 -3.69 5.55
N PHE A 35 -21.99 -4.17 4.34
CA PHE A 35 -22.18 -3.31 3.16
C PHE A 35 -23.59 -2.72 3.03
N ALA A 36 -24.60 -3.35 3.65
CA ALA A 36 -25.99 -2.91 3.58
C ALA A 36 -26.36 -1.86 4.64
N ARG A 37 -25.58 -1.77 5.72
CA ARG A 37 -25.79 -0.78 6.78
C ARG A 37 -24.89 0.43 6.51
N GLY A 38 -25.43 1.41 5.77
CA GLY A 38 -24.86 2.76 5.60
C GLY A 38 -24.77 3.54 6.91
N GLY A 39 -24.08 3.00 7.91
CA GLY A 39 -23.95 3.53 9.25
C GLY A 39 -22.50 3.59 9.70
N VAL A 40 -22.00 4.82 9.75
CA VAL A 40 -20.87 5.31 10.55
C VAL A 40 -19.48 4.75 10.21
N PHE A 41 -18.73 5.52 9.47
CA PHE A 41 -17.32 5.38 9.10
C PHE A 41 -16.33 5.08 10.26
N SER A 42 -16.74 5.17 11.50
CA SER A 42 -15.86 4.98 12.67
C SER A 42 -15.61 3.52 13.08
N GLN A 43 -16.29 2.55 12.47
CA GLN A 43 -16.07 1.11 12.76
C GLN A 43 -15.42 0.34 11.61
N LEU A 44 -15.15 0.97 10.47
CA LEU A 44 -14.56 0.35 9.29
C LEU A 44 -13.07 -0.01 9.42
N ASN A 45 -12.41 0.33 10.54
CA ASN A 45 -11.04 -0.11 10.84
C ASN A 45 -10.97 -1.57 11.33
N ARG A 46 -12.09 -2.26 11.47
CA ARG A 46 -12.17 -3.70 11.68
C ARG A 46 -12.75 -4.33 10.42
N ILE A 47 -11.86 -4.83 9.58
CA ILE A 47 -12.24 -5.77 8.53
C ILE A 47 -12.46 -7.10 9.24
N ASP A 48 -13.69 -7.36 9.64
CA ASP A 48 -14.13 -8.66 10.14
C ASP A 48 -14.31 -9.62 8.94
N PHE A 49 -13.21 -9.84 8.19
CA PHE A 49 -13.09 -10.94 7.26
C PHE A 49 -12.35 -12.06 7.97
N ASP A 50 -13.05 -13.13 8.30
CA ASP A 50 -12.36 -14.37 8.65
C ASP A 50 -12.12 -15.14 7.36
N LEU A 51 -10.88 -15.04 6.84
CA LEU A 51 -10.49 -15.80 5.66
C LEU A 51 -10.33 -17.28 6.05
N GLU A 52 -11.16 -18.13 5.47
CA GLU A 52 -11.01 -19.56 5.61
C GLU A 52 -9.63 -20.04 5.14
N GLY A 53 -9.01 -20.93 5.92
CA GLY A 53 -7.66 -21.43 5.66
C GLY A 53 -7.48 -22.02 4.25
N LYS A 54 -8.54 -22.58 3.65
CA LYS A 54 -8.50 -23.11 2.28
C LYS A 54 -8.46 -22.02 1.21
N ASP A 55 -9.08 -20.88 1.43
CA ASP A 55 -9.01 -19.75 0.52
C ASP A 55 -7.63 -19.07 0.61
N ILE A 56 -7.11 -18.90 1.83
CA ILE A 56 -5.73 -18.42 2.05
C ILE A 56 -4.72 -19.35 1.37
N ALA A 57 -4.80 -20.66 1.61
CA ALA A 57 -3.86 -21.62 1.04
C ALA A 57 -3.88 -21.61 -0.50
N LEU A 58 -5.06 -21.46 -1.11
CA LEU A 58 -5.17 -21.33 -2.57
C LEU A 58 -4.55 -20.02 -3.06
N MET A 59 -4.82 -18.89 -2.40
CA MET A 59 -4.20 -17.59 -2.72
C MET A 59 -2.68 -17.67 -2.63
N GLN A 60 -2.14 -18.19 -1.54
CA GLN A 60 -0.70 -18.34 -1.33
C GLN A 60 -0.05 -19.22 -2.41
N LYS A 61 -0.66 -20.34 -2.77
CA LYS A 61 -0.20 -21.17 -3.87
C LYS A 61 -0.12 -20.41 -5.18
N LEU A 62 -1.13 -19.62 -5.51
CA LEU A 62 -1.13 -18.80 -6.73
C LEU A 62 -0.09 -17.65 -6.67
N ILE A 63 0.08 -17.01 -5.51
CA ILE A 63 1.07 -15.94 -5.32
C ILE A 63 2.50 -16.49 -5.52
N ILE A 64 2.80 -17.66 -4.94
CA ILE A 64 4.11 -18.30 -5.07
C ILE A 64 4.35 -18.77 -6.51
N SER A 65 3.30 -19.13 -7.25
CA SER A 65 3.40 -19.57 -8.64
C SER A 65 3.73 -18.44 -9.63
N GLY A 66 3.66 -17.18 -9.20
CA GLY A 66 4.05 -16.02 -10.00
C GLY A 66 2.96 -14.97 -10.16
N ASP A 67 3.37 -13.78 -10.60
CA ASP A 67 2.50 -12.60 -10.70
C ASP A 67 1.31 -12.80 -11.67
N GLU A 68 1.48 -13.63 -12.69
CA GLU A 68 0.44 -13.99 -13.64
C GLU A 68 -0.68 -14.84 -13.04
N HIS A 69 -0.39 -15.55 -11.95
CA HIS A 69 -1.35 -16.35 -11.19
C HIS A 69 -1.95 -15.59 -10.00
N ALA A 70 -1.24 -14.60 -9.48
CA ALA A 70 -1.63 -13.78 -8.34
C ALA A 70 -2.70 -12.70 -8.68
N LYS A 71 -3.47 -12.87 -9.77
CA LYS A 71 -4.45 -11.88 -10.27
C LYS A 71 -5.44 -11.37 -9.22
N PRO A 72 -5.94 -12.20 -8.27
CA PRO A 72 -6.84 -11.69 -7.23
C PRO A 72 -6.26 -10.53 -6.42
N LEU A 73 -4.94 -10.50 -6.20
CA LEU A 73 -4.27 -9.40 -5.48
C LEU A 73 -4.39 -8.04 -6.19
N ARG A 74 -4.69 -8.01 -7.49
CA ARG A 74 -4.92 -6.77 -8.25
C ARG A 74 -6.19 -6.06 -7.82
N GLY A 75 -7.17 -6.84 -7.35
CA GLY A 75 -8.47 -6.33 -6.91
C GLY A 75 -8.53 -5.93 -5.45
N ILE A 76 -7.52 -6.25 -4.64
CA ILE A 76 -7.44 -5.83 -3.23
C ILE A 76 -6.66 -4.53 -3.17
N LEU A 77 -7.32 -3.44 -2.75
CA LEU A 77 -6.77 -2.09 -2.76
C LEU A 77 -6.63 -1.56 -1.34
N ALA A 78 -5.44 -1.08 -0.99
CA ALA A 78 -5.17 -0.33 0.23
C ALA A 78 -5.15 1.16 -0.07
N TYR A 79 -6.02 1.94 0.55
CA TYR A 79 -6.05 3.40 0.49
C TYR A 79 -5.22 3.94 1.64
N LEU A 80 -4.16 4.67 1.31
CA LEU A 80 -3.18 5.17 2.26
C LEU A 80 -3.11 6.68 2.22
N ASP A 81 -3.10 7.30 3.40
CA ASP A 81 -2.74 8.70 3.59
C ASP A 81 -1.26 8.77 3.95
N ILE A 82 -0.46 9.33 3.04
CA ILE A 82 0.99 9.30 3.15
C ILE A 82 1.55 10.72 3.13
N THR A 83 2.36 11.06 4.14
CA THR A 83 3.21 12.24 4.16
C THR A 83 4.66 11.79 4.00
N ALA A 84 5.30 12.18 2.90
CA ALA A 84 6.65 11.78 2.54
C ALA A 84 7.38 12.87 1.75
N PRO A 85 8.73 12.82 1.69
CA PRO A 85 9.52 13.75 0.88
C PRO A 85 9.21 13.66 -0.62
N ILE A 86 9.37 14.77 -1.35
CA ILE A 86 9.12 14.82 -2.80
C ILE A 86 9.96 13.79 -3.55
N ASP A 87 11.22 13.63 -3.19
CA ASP A 87 12.14 12.68 -3.84
C ASP A 87 11.72 11.20 -3.66
N TRP A 88 11.07 10.86 -2.53
CA TRP A 88 10.45 9.55 -2.37
C TRP A 88 9.23 9.39 -3.28
N TRP A 89 8.40 10.43 -3.38
CA TRP A 89 7.22 10.41 -4.25
C TRP A 89 7.58 10.21 -5.72
N VAL A 90 8.66 10.83 -6.20
CA VAL A 90 9.17 10.66 -7.58
C VAL A 90 9.46 9.17 -7.85
N GLU A 91 10.07 8.47 -6.89
CA GLU A 91 10.32 7.03 -7.03
C GLU A 91 9.04 6.19 -6.89
N ALA A 92 8.15 6.54 -5.95
CA ALA A 92 6.90 5.81 -5.72
C ALA A 92 5.96 5.87 -6.93
N GLU A 93 5.93 6.98 -7.65
CA GLU A 93 5.12 7.19 -8.85
C GLU A 93 5.53 6.32 -10.04
N THR A 94 6.73 5.72 -10.01
CA THR A 94 7.15 4.75 -11.03
C THR A 94 6.40 3.41 -10.96
N TYR A 95 5.68 3.15 -9.86
CA TYR A 95 4.85 1.96 -9.69
C TYR A 95 3.43 2.14 -10.25
N GLU A 96 3.28 2.55 -11.51
CA GLU A 96 2.01 2.92 -12.13
C GLU A 96 0.95 1.81 -12.13
N ALA A 97 1.34 0.55 -12.38
CA ALA A 97 0.39 -0.55 -12.44
C ALA A 97 -0.14 -0.92 -11.05
N GLY A 98 -1.42 -0.61 -10.79
CA GLY A 98 -2.09 -0.90 -9.52
C GLY A 98 -1.76 0.08 -8.40
N HIS A 99 -1.26 1.26 -8.75
CA HIS A 99 -1.12 2.43 -7.89
C HIS A 99 -1.75 3.63 -8.58
N GLN A 100 -2.53 4.40 -7.85
CA GLN A 100 -3.07 5.66 -8.34
C GLN A 100 -3.22 6.67 -7.22
N ARG A 101 -2.85 7.90 -7.52
CA ARG A 101 -3.11 9.05 -6.66
C ARG A 101 -4.57 9.48 -6.78
N LEU A 102 -5.21 9.67 -5.62
CA LEU A 102 -6.52 10.30 -5.56
C LEU A 102 -6.36 11.81 -5.46
N PHE A 103 -5.55 12.26 -4.50
CA PHE A 103 -5.30 13.69 -4.29
C PHE A 103 -3.95 13.95 -3.64
N SER A 104 -3.42 15.17 -3.85
CA SER A 104 -2.16 15.65 -3.29
C SER A 104 -2.35 17.02 -2.67
N ALA A 105 -1.68 17.29 -1.55
CA ALA A 105 -1.49 18.66 -1.08
C ALA A 105 -0.78 19.47 -2.17
N SER A 106 -1.34 20.62 -2.49
CA SER A 106 -0.89 21.42 -3.62
C SER A 106 0.05 22.54 -3.16
N THR A 107 1.27 22.59 -3.71
CA THR A 107 2.20 23.68 -3.52
C THR A 107 1.62 25.02 -4.00
N MET A 108 0.72 25.00 -4.97
CA MET A 108 0.00 26.19 -5.46
C MET A 108 -0.95 26.75 -4.43
N ASN A 109 -1.60 25.89 -3.62
CA ASN A 109 -2.56 26.28 -2.59
C ASN A 109 -1.91 26.52 -1.22
N THR A 110 -0.66 26.17 -1.05
CA THR A 110 0.14 26.40 0.16
C THR A 110 1.14 27.53 -0.08
N GLU A 111 2.34 27.25 -0.53
CA GLU A 111 3.43 28.21 -0.72
C GLU A 111 3.13 29.25 -1.81
N GLY A 112 2.48 28.83 -2.87
CA GLY A 112 2.09 29.70 -3.99
C GLY A 112 0.80 30.47 -3.78
N ARG A 113 0.13 30.33 -2.62
CA ARG A 113 -1.19 30.90 -2.37
C ARG A 113 -1.20 32.43 -2.54
N GLY A 114 -2.04 32.89 -3.47
CA GLY A 114 -2.16 34.33 -3.78
C GLY A 114 -1.06 34.90 -4.67
N LEU A 115 -0.02 34.12 -4.98
CA LEU A 115 1.08 34.54 -5.86
C LEU A 115 0.78 34.22 -7.32
N LYS A 116 1.35 35.01 -8.23
CA LYS A 116 1.22 34.84 -9.69
C LYS A 116 2.54 35.16 -10.40
N GLY A 117 2.71 34.59 -11.59
CA GLY A 117 3.80 34.91 -12.52
C GLY A 117 5.17 34.75 -11.87
N HIS A 118 5.95 35.82 -11.90
CA HIS A 118 7.34 35.85 -11.44
C HIS A 118 7.48 35.54 -9.93
N PHE A 119 6.66 36.17 -9.09
CA PHE A 119 6.68 35.95 -7.65
C PHE A 119 6.32 34.52 -7.26
N LEU A 120 5.36 33.92 -7.96
CA LEU A 120 5.04 32.50 -7.78
C LEU A 120 6.26 31.62 -8.13
N ARG A 121 6.93 31.90 -9.24
CA ARG A 121 8.10 31.11 -9.67
C ARG A 121 9.25 31.22 -8.66
N GLU A 122 9.51 32.40 -8.13
CA GLU A 122 10.54 32.62 -7.10
C GLU A 122 10.25 31.79 -5.85
N GLU A 123 9.01 31.74 -5.40
CA GLU A 123 8.63 30.98 -4.21
C GLU A 123 8.75 29.46 -4.45
N LEU A 124 8.28 28.99 -5.60
CA LEU A 124 8.37 27.56 -5.94
C LEU A 124 9.83 27.06 -6.11
N ASN A 125 10.75 27.94 -6.54
CA ASN A 125 12.16 27.59 -6.67
C ASN A 125 12.87 27.35 -5.32
N LYS A 126 12.28 27.80 -4.20
CA LYS A 126 12.80 27.55 -2.84
C LYS A 126 12.45 26.17 -2.31
N ILE A 127 11.55 25.44 -2.98
CA ILE A 127 11.10 24.13 -2.54
C ILE A 127 12.19 23.11 -2.78
N SER A 128 12.64 22.45 -1.71
CA SER A 128 13.62 21.34 -1.79
C SER A 128 12.95 20.00 -2.08
N PHE A 129 13.71 19.05 -2.62
CA PHE A 129 13.24 17.65 -2.79
C PHE A 129 12.95 16.94 -1.46
N GLY A 130 13.60 17.35 -0.38
CA GLY A 130 13.34 16.81 0.96
C GLY A 130 12.07 17.32 1.63
N ARG A 131 11.37 18.28 0.99
CA ARG A 131 10.10 18.78 1.51
C ARG A 131 9.04 17.68 1.53
N GLU A 132 8.36 17.53 2.67
CA GLU A 132 7.27 16.58 2.80
C GLU A 132 5.99 17.07 2.12
N VAL A 133 5.35 16.15 1.39
CA VAL A 133 4.04 16.36 0.74
C VAL A 133 3.10 15.24 1.18
N ARG A 134 1.89 15.61 1.58
CA ARG A 134 0.81 14.67 1.92
C ARG A 134 0.00 14.34 0.68
N LYS A 135 -0.21 13.04 0.43
CA LYS A 135 -1.05 12.52 -0.65
C LYS A 135 -1.92 11.39 -0.15
N ILE A 136 -3.07 11.21 -0.78
CA ILE A 136 -3.93 10.04 -0.60
C ILE A 136 -3.86 9.25 -1.89
N ASP A 137 -3.28 8.07 -1.80
CA ASP A 137 -3.06 7.16 -2.91
C ASP A 137 -3.65 5.78 -2.57
N TYR A 138 -4.03 4.99 -3.59
CA TYR A 138 -4.26 3.57 -3.37
C TYR A 138 -3.21 2.72 -4.07
N PHE A 139 -2.97 1.55 -3.47
CA PHE A 139 -2.08 0.52 -4.00
C PHE A 139 -2.79 -0.83 -4.00
N SER A 140 -2.69 -1.57 -5.10
CA SER A 140 -3.10 -2.97 -5.07
C SER A 140 -2.12 -3.81 -4.24
N TYR A 141 -2.59 -4.90 -3.62
CA TYR A 141 -1.73 -5.82 -2.88
C TYR A 141 -0.63 -6.42 -3.76
N GLN A 142 -0.90 -6.62 -5.06
CA GLN A 142 0.13 -7.05 -6.01
C GLN A 142 1.23 -6.00 -6.15
N THR A 143 0.87 -4.72 -6.24
CA THR A 143 1.84 -3.63 -6.34
C THR A 143 2.63 -3.48 -5.04
N LEU A 144 1.97 -3.57 -3.87
CA LEU A 144 2.65 -3.56 -2.58
C LEU A 144 3.68 -4.70 -2.46
N ARG A 145 3.30 -5.93 -2.86
CA ARG A 145 4.23 -7.06 -2.91
C ARG A 145 5.43 -6.77 -3.82
N ARG A 146 5.21 -6.21 -5.01
CA ARG A 146 6.27 -5.84 -5.94
C ARG A 146 7.20 -4.78 -5.33
N ILE A 147 6.66 -3.78 -4.64
CA ILE A 147 7.44 -2.76 -3.94
C ILE A 147 8.32 -3.41 -2.87
N VAL A 148 7.77 -4.27 -2.02
CA VAL A 148 8.54 -4.98 -1.00
C VAL A 148 9.72 -5.75 -1.62
N ARG A 149 9.47 -6.55 -2.66
CA ARG A 149 10.51 -7.33 -3.38
C ARG A 149 11.61 -6.48 -4.00
N GLN A 150 11.34 -5.22 -4.34
CA GLN A 150 12.29 -4.33 -5.00
C GLN A 150 12.98 -3.36 -4.04
N ARG A 151 12.40 -3.11 -2.87
CA ARG A 151 12.82 -2.05 -1.95
C ARG A 151 13.26 -2.54 -0.56
N TYR A 152 13.21 -3.85 -0.28
CA TYR A 152 13.58 -4.43 1.02
C TYR A 152 15.02 -4.10 1.47
N ASN A 153 15.92 -3.84 0.54
CA ASN A 153 17.31 -3.46 0.79
C ASN A 153 17.65 -2.11 0.12
N HIS A 154 16.74 -1.15 0.19
CA HIS A 154 16.95 0.15 -0.43
C HIS A 154 17.70 1.08 0.52
N ARG A 155 18.56 1.96 -0.03
CA ARG A 155 19.38 2.90 0.76
C ARG A 155 18.60 4.04 1.44
N LYS A 156 17.35 4.34 0.99
CA LYS A 156 16.48 5.35 1.59
C LYS A 156 15.64 4.75 2.70
N ALA A 157 15.70 5.34 3.90
CA ALA A 157 14.93 4.92 5.06
C ALA A 157 13.42 4.96 4.83
N GLU A 158 12.92 5.89 4.01
CA GLU A 158 11.50 6.02 3.71
C GLU A 158 10.91 4.76 3.09
N TRP A 159 11.67 4.00 2.29
CA TRP A 159 11.19 2.73 1.75
C TRP A 159 11.04 1.67 2.84
N HIS A 160 11.92 1.66 3.82
CA HIS A 160 11.81 0.74 4.95
C HIS A 160 10.63 1.10 5.85
N PHE A 161 10.39 2.38 6.12
CA PHE A 161 9.18 2.84 6.84
C PHE A 161 7.89 2.49 6.08
N PHE A 162 7.92 2.58 4.73
CA PHE A 162 6.80 2.16 3.90
C PHE A 162 6.55 0.64 4.02
N ILE A 163 7.60 -0.19 3.96
CA ILE A 163 7.50 -1.64 4.12
C ILE A 163 6.96 -2.00 5.50
N ASP A 164 7.40 -1.33 6.56
CA ASP A 164 6.86 -1.53 7.91
C ASP A 164 5.38 -1.18 8.02
N ALA A 165 4.91 -0.18 7.29
CA ALA A 165 3.48 0.11 7.20
C ALA A 165 2.73 -0.97 6.41
N VAL A 166 3.29 -1.47 5.30
CA VAL A 166 2.72 -2.57 4.51
C VAL A 166 2.60 -3.85 5.33
N ARG A 167 3.57 -4.17 6.18
CA ARG A 167 3.53 -5.35 7.08
C ARG A 167 2.35 -5.34 8.06
N LYS A 168 1.81 -4.17 8.37
CA LYS A 168 0.69 -3.98 9.30
C LYS A 168 -0.69 -4.02 8.63
N LEU A 169 -0.73 -4.12 7.30
CA LEU A 169 -1.99 -4.21 6.56
C LEU A 169 -2.70 -5.53 6.86
N PRO A 170 -4.03 -5.57 6.80
CA PRO A 170 -4.80 -6.79 6.95
C PRO A 170 -4.30 -7.88 6.00
N TYR A 171 -4.06 -9.08 6.52
CA TYR A 171 -3.54 -10.24 5.78
C TYR A 171 -2.24 -9.98 4.99
N ALA A 172 -1.45 -8.99 5.38
CA ALA A 172 -0.19 -8.70 4.70
C ALA A 172 0.78 -9.89 4.74
N LYS A 173 0.87 -10.57 5.88
CA LYS A 173 1.72 -11.76 6.04
C LYS A 173 1.32 -12.88 5.08
N GLU A 174 0.03 -13.12 4.94
CA GLU A 174 -0.53 -14.21 4.14
C GLU A 174 -0.56 -13.89 2.65
N LEU A 175 -0.75 -12.62 2.26
CA LEU A 175 -1.06 -12.25 0.87
C LEU A 175 0.02 -11.38 0.21
N ILE A 176 0.77 -10.58 1.00
CA ILE A 176 1.82 -9.71 0.45
C ILE A 176 3.19 -10.33 0.67
N LEU A 177 3.47 -10.82 1.88
CA LEU A 177 4.81 -11.22 2.31
C LEU A 177 5.10 -12.72 2.15
N VAL A 178 4.11 -13.54 1.82
CA VAL A 178 4.31 -14.99 1.63
C VAL A 178 5.42 -15.27 0.61
N GLY A 179 6.41 -16.11 1.00
CA GLY A 179 7.57 -16.42 0.18
C GLY A 179 8.57 -15.25 0.01
N LEU A 180 8.57 -14.29 0.94
CA LEU A 180 9.51 -13.17 1.00
C LEU A 180 10.27 -13.15 2.35
N GLU A 181 10.49 -14.31 2.95
CA GLU A 181 11.08 -14.43 4.29
C GLU A 181 12.53 -13.89 4.32
N ASP A 182 13.31 -14.15 3.27
CA ASP A 182 14.69 -13.65 3.14
C ASP A 182 14.73 -12.14 2.95
N GLU A 183 13.86 -11.59 2.10
CA GLU A 183 13.73 -10.14 1.91
C GLU A 183 13.37 -9.43 3.21
N MET A 184 12.46 -10.02 4.00
CA MET A 184 12.06 -9.46 5.28
C MET A 184 13.16 -9.54 6.32
N ARG A 185 13.96 -10.61 6.34
CA ARG A 185 15.12 -10.72 7.22
C ARG A 185 16.15 -9.63 6.92
N ILE A 186 16.48 -9.41 5.63
CA ILE A 186 17.42 -8.36 5.21
C ILE A 186 16.86 -6.97 5.56
N HIS A 187 15.58 -6.75 5.37
CA HIS A 187 14.92 -5.50 5.77
C HIS A 187 15.02 -5.26 7.29
N ASP A 188 14.79 -6.29 8.11
CA ASP A 188 14.88 -6.18 9.57
C ASP A 188 16.31 -5.89 10.03
N GLU A 189 17.33 -6.54 9.44
CA GLU A 189 18.75 -6.27 9.68
C GLU A 189 19.09 -4.80 9.36
N TRP A 190 18.62 -4.28 8.23
CA TRP A 190 18.81 -2.88 7.84
C TRP A 190 18.17 -1.92 8.86
N MET A 191 16.96 -2.20 9.31
CA MET A 191 16.24 -1.38 10.31
C MET A 191 16.94 -1.38 11.68
N GLU A 192 17.54 -2.51 12.07
CA GLU A 192 18.35 -2.59 13.29
C GLU A 192 19.61 -1.70 13.19
N GLU A 193 20.32 -1.74 12.07
CA GLU A 193 21.50 -0.90 11.84
C GLU A 193 21.15 0.59 11.80
N TYR A 194 20.07 0.96 11.13
CA TYR A 194 19.55 2.32 11.08
C TYR A 194 19.16 2.83 12.48
N SER A 195 18.41 2.04 13.24
CA SER A 195 18.00 2.39 14.60
C SER A 195 19.18 2.51 15.57
N ALA A 196 20.26 1.78 15.31
CA ALA A 196 21.51 1.87 16.07
C ALA A 196 22.41 3.04 15.63
N GLY A 197 22.02 3.83 14.62
CA GLY A 197 22.79 4.93 14.06
C GLY A 197 24.11 4.50 13.39
N LYS A 198 24.14 3.29 12.82
CA LYS A 198 25.29 2.74 12.11
C LYS A 198 25.31 3.09 10.63
N ILE A 199 24.14 3.40 10.08
CA ILE A 199 23.91 3.83 8.70
C ILE A 199 22.92 5.01 8.65
#